data_80a577624841b0ef9368525da708f7b6
#
_entry.id   80a577624841b0ef9368525da708f7b6
#
_cell.length_a   1.000
_cell.length_b   1.000
_cell.length_c   1.000
_cell.angle_alpha   90.00
_cell.angle_beta   90.00
_cell.angle_gamma   90.00
#
_symmetry.space_group_name_H-M   'P 1'
#
loop_
_entity.id
_entity.type
_entity.pdbx_description
1 polymer ?
#
loop_
_entity_poly.entity_id
_entity_poly.type
_entity_poly.pdbx_seq_one_letter_code
_entity_poly.pdbx_strand_id
1 'polypeptide(L)'
;MTLQKRPGRGASNATPAGFMPTRGTARRSFFVPSPSQIAERGFVAVDFETANRMGGVSACQVAMVKVCDGQIVDRLNTLIRPPKGWDSFEFTYLHGISAADVADAPSWTNIADTVSHFVDGVTVYAHNAAFDSRVWRQLDEHFGTTTLPAPFFCSYRTAQRLIPGLPNYKLPTVLHACAPNYQLNHHRADSDAEACALIVCELQRRAQAS
;
A
#
# COMPACT_ATOMS: atom_id res chain seq x y z
N MET A 1 44.40 68.14 4.52
CA MET A 1 44.14 68.09 5.95
C MET A 1 43.42 66.79 6.24
N THR A 2 44.16 65.73 6.59
CA THR A 2 44.23 65.18 7.95
C THR A 2 42.86 64.66 8.42
N LEU A 3 42.60 63.43 8.76
CA LEU A 3 43.22 62.34 9.52
C LEU A 3 42.47 61.04 9.26
N GLN A 4 43.08 59.96 8.95
CA GLN A 4 43.34 58.72 9.67
C GLN A 4 42.40 58.34 10.81
N LYS A 5 41.79 57.16 10.74
CA LYS A 5 41.96 56.06 11.71
C LYS A 5 41.29 54.73 11.29
N ARG A 6 42.09 53.68 11.24
CA ARG A 6 41.76 52.25 11.42
C ARG A 6 41.65 51.91 12.93
N PRO A 7 41.41 50.70 13.36
CA PRO A 7 40.73 49.46 12.83
C PRO A 7 39.74 48.87 13.86
N GLY A 8 38.95 47.87 13.45
CA GLY A 8 38.17 47.10 14.38
C GLY A 8 38.00 45.66 13.87
N ARG A 9 38.50 44.75 14.67
CA ARG A 9 38.70 43.31 14.48
C ARG A 9 37.42 42.55 14.30
N GLY A 10 37.54 41.47 13.56
CA GLY A 10 36.68 40.36 13.28
C GLY A 10 35.99 39.68 14.47
N ALA A 11 34.88 39.07 14.09
CA ALA A 11 34.33 37.93 14.81
C ALA A 11 33.87 36.90 13.75
N SER A 12 34.60 35.80 13.65
CA SER A 12 34.24 34.64 12.89
C SER A 12 33.11 33.91 13.62
N ASN A 13 31.91 33.96 13.11
CA ASN A 13 30.84 33.08 13.56
C ASN A 13 30.96 31.74 12.75
N ALA A 14 31.54 30.76 13.42
CA ALA A 14 31.46 29.36 13.00
C ALA A 14 30.03 28.88 13.19
N THR A 15 29.34 28.56 12.09
CA THR A 15 28.06 27.85 12.07
C THR A 15 28.31 26.42 12.54
N PRO A 16 27.59 25.88 13.53
CA PRO A 16 27.73 24.47 13.88
C PRO A 16 27.20 23.61 12.75
N ALA A 17 27.98 22.57 12.38
CA ALA A 17 27.65 21.58 11.40
C ALA A 17 26.30 20.91 11.74
N GLY A 18 25.29 21.18 10.96
CA GLY A 18 23.98 20.55 11.07
C GLY A 18 24.11 19.04 10.81
N PHE A 19 23.70 18.27 11.80
CA PHE A 19 23.53 16.81 11.72
C PHE A 19 22.52 16.50 10.60
N MET A 20 23.00 16.00 9.47
CA MET A 20 22.13 15.46 8.42
C MET A 20 21.68 14.06 8.83
N PRO A 21 20.38 13.80 8.98
CA PRO A 21 19.92 12.44 9.23
C PRO A 21 20.16 11.58 7.99
N THR A 22 20.80 10.44 8.19
CA THR A 22 21.10 9.46 7.15
C THR A 22 19.81 8.96 6.51
N ARG A 23 19.65 9.17 5.20
CA ARG A 23 18.47 8.88 4.36
C ARG A 23 18.10 7.40 4.21
N GLY A 24 18.73 6.46 4.95
CA GLY A 24 18.66 5.02 4.66
C GLY A 24 17.68 4.21 5.49
N THR A 25 17.30 4.63 6.68
CA THR A 25 16.59 3.78 7.66
C THR A 25 15.10 4.13 7.83
N ALA A 26 14.69 5.38 7.64
CA ALA A 26 13.32 5.83 7.88
C ALA A 26 12.29 5.26 6.88
N ARG A 27 12.66 5.01 5.61
CA ARG A 27 11.73 4.46 4.59
C ARG A 27 11.36 2.99 4.79
N ARG A 28 12.19 2.19 5.48
CA ARG A 28 11.91 0.77 5.70
C ARG A 28 10.90 0.50 6.81
N SER A 29 10.76 1.41 7.77
CA SER A 29 9.83 1.27 8.91
C SER A 29 8.41 1.72 8.60
N PHE A 30 8.20 2.55 7.57
CA PHE A 30 6.90 3.17 7.28
C PHE A 30 5.79 2.15 6.92
N PHE A 31 6.15 1.02 6.31
CA PHE A 31 5.20 -0.02 5.90
C PHE A 31 5.16 -1.23 6.82
N VAL A 32 5.83 -1.21 7.97
CA VAL A 32 5.81 -2.31 8.95
C VAL A 32 5.12 -1.82 10.21
N PRO A 33 4.05 -2.49 10.66
CA PRO A 33 3.33 -2.08 11.85
C PRO A 33 4.19 -2.23 13.12
N SER A 34 3.94 -1.37 14.09
CA SER A 34 4.42 -1.56 15.47
C SER A 34 3.67 -2.75 16.12
N PRO A 35 4.15 -3.26 17.27
CA PRO A 35 3.44 -4.30 18.01
C PRO A 35 1.99 -3.93 18.37
N SER A 36 1.70 -2.68 18.71
CA SER A 36 0.34 -2.22 18.99
C SER A 36 -0.53 -2.16 17.73
N GLN A 37 0.02 -1.73 16.60
CA GLN A 37 -0.71 -1.64 15.33
C GLN A 37 -1.04 -3.01 14.74
N ILE A 38 -0.13 -4.00 14.84
CA ILE A 38 -0.44 -5.35 14.36
C ILE A 38 -1.46 -6.05 15.29
N ALA A 39 -1.59 -5.62 16.53
CA ALA A 39 -2.56 -6.17 17.47
C ALA A 39 -3.98 -5.57 17.33
N GLU A 40 -4.18 -4.60 16.44
CA GLU A 40 -5.50 -4.02 16.16
C GLU A 40 -6.46 -5.10 15.65
N ARG A 41 -7.70 -5.12 16.18
CA ARG A 41 -8.68 -6.19 15.90
C ARG A 41 -9.32 -6.09 14.53
N GLY A 42 -9.31 -4.90 13.93
CA GLY A 42 -9.89 -4.62 12.61
C GLY A 42 -8.87 -4.11 11.63
N PHE A 43 -8.96 -4.58 10.38
CA PHE A 43 -8.16 -4.06 9.26
C PHE A 43 -8.85 -4.31 7.92
N VAL A 44 -8.35 -3.66 6.87
CA VAL A 44 -8.70 -3.96 5.47
C VAL A 44 -7.46 -4.42 4.73
N ALA A 45 -7.55 -5.52 3.99
CA ALA A 45 -6.57 -5.90 2.99
C ALA A 45 -7.02 -5.41 1.62
N VAL A 46 -6.10 -4.85 0.82
CA VAL A 46 -6.39 -4.31 -0.52
C VAL A 46 -5.42 -4.87 -1.55
N ASP A 47 -5.92 -5.00 -2.78
CA ASP A 47 -5.13 -5.30 -3.96
C ASP A 47 -5.69 -4.56 -5.17
N PHE A 48 -4.80 -4.06 -6.04
CA PHE A 48 -5.13 -3.36 -7.28
C PHE A 48 -4.56 -4.08 -8.50
N GLU A 49 -5.38 -4.16 -9.57
CA GLU A 49 -4.88 -4.49 -10.90
C GLU A 49 -4.78 -3.24 -11.76
N THR A 50 -3.74 -3.17 -12.59
CA THR A 50 -3.51 -2.05 -13.51
C THR A 50 -3.51 -2.55 -14.96
N ALA A 51 -4.09 -1.78 -15.87
CA ALA A 51 -4.18 -2.15 -17.29
C ALA A 51 -2.80 -2.16 -17.98
N ASN A 52 -1.88 -1.30 -17.54
CA ASN A 52 -0.57 -1.13 -18.16
C ASN A 52 0.50 -0.61 -17.20
N ARG A 53 1.73 -0.48 -17.70
CA ARG A 53 2.93 -0.04 -16.94
C ARG A 53 3.08 1.47 -16.77
N MET A 54 2.19 2.28 -17.33
CA MET A 54 2.30 3.75 -17.29
C MET A 54 2.15 4.30 -15.89
N GLY A 55 1.36 3.65 -15.02
CA GLY A 55 1.19 4.03 -13.63
C GLY A 55 -0.17 3.66 -13.04
N GLY A 56 -0.38 4.05 -11.79
CA GLY A 56 -1.58 3.69 -11.04
C GLY A 56 -2.89 4.27 -11.58
N VAL A 57 -2.83 5.36 -12.35
CA VAL A 57 -4.01 5.92 -13.03
C VAL A 57 -4.65 4.91 -14.00
N SER A 58 -3.89 3.91 -14.47
CA SER A 58 -4.38 2.80 -15.30
C SER A 58 -5.05 1.68 -14.49
N ALA A 59 -5.36 1.89 -13.19
CA ALA A 59 -6.05 0.88 -12.40
C ALA A 59 -7.35 0.43 -13.06
N CYS A 60 -7.52 -0.90 -13.18
CA CYS A 60 -8.68 -1.51 -13.83
C CYS A 60 -9.51 -2.40 -12.88
N GLN A 61 -9.01 -2.69 -11.69
CA GLN A 61 -9.74 -3.36 -10.62
C GLN A 61 -9.20 -2.93 -9.26
N VAL A 62 -10.07 -2.89 -8.26
CA VAL A 62 -9.72 -2.83 -6.85
C VAL A 62 -10.54 -3.85 -6.09
N ALA A 63 -9.88 -4.59 -5.20
CA ALA A 63 -10.55 -5.46 -4.25
C ALA A 63 -10.09 -5.16 -2.83
N MET A 64 -11.03 -5.24 -1.90
CA MET A 64 -10.80 -5.00 -0.48
C MET A 64 -11.52 -6.03 0.35
N VAL A 65 -10.87 -6.51 1.40
CA VAL A 65 -11.40 -7.49 2.35
C VAL A 65 -11.28 -6.91 3.75
N LYS A 66 -12.41 -6.68 4.39
CA LYS A 66 -12.47 -6.19 5.77
C LYS A 66 -12.49 -7.37 6.74
N VAL A 67 -11.61 -7.31 7.72
CA VAL A 67 -11.48 -8.30 8.78
C VAL A 67 -11.76 -7.64 10.12
N CYS A 68 -12.48 -8.34 10.98
CA CYS A 68 -12.66 -8.01 12.40
C CYS A 68 -12.51 -9.28 13.23
N ASP A 69 -11.67 -9.22 14.28
CA ASP A 69 -11.44 -10.37 15.18
C ASP A 69 -11.04 -11.66 14.45
N GLY A 70 -10.20 -11.53 13.41
CA GLY A 70 -9.73 -12.66 12.62
C GLY A 70 -10.77 -13.26 11.66
N GLN A 71 -11.95 -12.65 11.54
CA GLN A 71 -13.02 -13.08 10.64
C GLN A 71 -13.21 -12.05 9.52
N ILE A 72 -13.37 -12.54 8.28
CA ILE A 72 -13.77 -11.70 7.16
C ILE A 72 -15.22 -11.30 7.35
N VAL A 73 -15.48 -9.98 7.46
CA VAL A 73 -16.81 -9.42 7.74
C VAL A 73 -17.41 -8.71 6.54
N ASP A 74 -16.60 -8.25 5.59
CA ASP A 74 -17.08 -7.54 4.39
C ASP A 74 -16.08 -7.66 3.24
N ARG A 75 -16.56 -7.47 2.00
CA ARG A 75 -15.76 -7.46 0.77
C ARG A 75 -16.26 -6.40 -0.19
N LEU A 76 -15.33 -5.68 -0.80
CA LEU A 76 -15.57 -4.81 -1.94
C LEU A 76 -14.71 -5.31 -3.10
N ASN A 77 -15.32 -5.57 -4.25
CA ASN A 77 -14.61 -5.93 -5.47
C ASN A 77 -15.28 -5.24 -6.64
N THR A 78 -14.55 -4.38 -7.35
CA THR A 78 -15.10 -3.65 -8.49
C THR A 78 -14.05 -3.43 -9.57
N LEU A 79 -14.50 -3.55 -10.83
CA LEU A 79 -13.74 -3.06 -11.95
C LEU A 79 -13.72 -1.53 -11.93
N ILE A 80 -12.67 -0.96 -12.50
CA ILE A 80 -12.49 0.48 -12.66
C ILE A 80 -12.24 0.75 -14.14
N ARG A 81 -12.90 1.76 -14.69
CA ARG A 81 -12.62 2.21 -16.04
C ARG A 81 -11.46 3.23 -16.00
N PRO A 82 -10.27 2.89 -16.53
CA PRO A 82 -9.17 3.85 -16.65
C PRO A 82 -9.57 5.03 -17.53
N PRO A 83 -9.07 6.26 -17.27
CA PRO A 83 -9.36 7.41 -18.12
C PRO A 83 -8.64 7.28 -19.46
N LYS A 84 -9.16 8.00 -20.48
CA LYS A 84 -8.57 8.05 -21.82
C LYS A 84 -7.07 8.40 -21.75
N GLY A 85 -6.26 7.63 -22.48
CA GLY A 85 -4.80 7.74 -22.48
C GLY A 85 -4.11 6.85 -21.45
N TRP A 86 -4.86 6.25 -20.50
CA TRP A 86 -4.40 5.25 -19.54
C TRP A 86 -5.05 3.88 -19.76
N ASP A 87 -5.86 3.76 -20.79
CA ASP A 87 -6.78 2.69 -21.11
C ASP A 87 -6.24 1.68 -22.16
N SER A 88 -4.92 1.64 -22.37
CA SER A 88 -4.27 0.52 -23.09
C SER A 88 -4.12 -0.68 -22.15
N PHE A 89 -4.56 -1.87 -22.60
CA PHE A 89 -4.53 -3.08 -21.79
C PHE A 89 -3.35 -3.96 -22.17
N GLU A 90 -2.20 -3.73 -21.51
CA GLU A 90 -0.97 -4.51 -21.69
C GLU A 90 -0.93 -5.77 -20.81
N PHE A 91 -1.63 -5.77 -19.66
CA PHE A 91 -1.55 -6.81 -18.64
C PHE A 91 -2.76 -7.76 -18.63
N THR A 92 -3.61 -7.73 -19.66
CA THR A 92 -4.74 -8.68 -19.80
C THR A 92 -4.28 -10.14 -19.69
N TYR A 93 -3.11 -10.48 -20.20
CA TYR A 93 -2.54 -11.83 -20.09
C TYR A 93 -2.26 -12.24 -18.63
N LEU A 94 -2.12 -11.30 -17.72
CA LEU A 94 -1.77 -11.54 -16.32
C LEU A 94 -3.03 -11.72 -15.47
N HIS A 95 -3.96 -10.75 -15.51
CA HIS A 95 -5.15 -10.69 -14.65
C HIS A 95 -6.47 -11.00 -15.39
N GLY A 96 -6.43 -11.18 -16.71
CA GLY A 96 -7.59 -11.53 -17.52
C GLY A 96 -8.53 -10.38 -17.87
N ILE A 97 -8.35 -9.18 -17.31
CA ILE A 97 -9.23 -8.02 -17.55
C ILE A 97 -8.83 -7.35 -18.86
N SER A 98 -9.81 -7.09 -19.72
CA SER A 98 -9.66 -6.39 -21.00
C SER A 98 -10.37 -5.04 -21.02
N ALA A 99 -10.14 -4.25 -22.08
CA ALA A 99 -10.85 -3.00 -22.30
C ALA A 99 -12.38 -3.20 -22.39
N ALA A 100 -12.84 -4.33 -22.92
CA ALA A 100 -14.25 -4.65 -23.02
C ALA A 100 -14.90 -4.88 -21.65
N ASP A 101 -14.17 -5.50 -20.71
CA ASP A 101 -14.68 -5.79 -19.38
C ASP A 101 -14.91 -4.53 -18.55
N VAL A 102 -14.13 -3.46 -18.79
CA VAL A 102 -14.24 -2.20 -18.06
C VAL A 102 -15.02 -1.11 -18.80
N ALA A 103 -15.54 -1.39 -19.99
CA ALA A 103 -16.21 -0.38 -20.83
C ALA A 103 -17.33 0.35 -20.09
N ASP A 104 -18.12 -0.38 -19.32
CA ASP A 104 -19.25 0.13 -18.53
C ASP A 104 -18.93 0.23 -17.03
N ALA A 105 -17.67 -0.02 -16.63
CA ALA A 105 -17.26 0.08 -15.25
C ALA A 105 -17.23 1.54 -14.77
N PRO A 106 -17.43 1.79 -13.47
CA PRO A 106 -17.31 3.11 -12.90
C PRO A 106 -15.88 3.66 -13.02
N SER A 107 -15.73 4.97 -13.09
CA SER A 107 -14.44 5.64 -12.90
C SER A 107 -14.04 5.63 -11.43
N TRP A 108 -12.76 5.94 -11.12
CA TRP A 108 -12.34 6.11 -9.72
C TRP A 108 -13.19 7.11 -8.96
N THR A 109 -13.51 8.25 -9.57
CA THR A 109 -14.38 9.28 -8.94
C THR A 109 -15.74 8.73 -8.52
N ASN A 110 -16.30 7.80 -9.30
CA ASN A 110 -17.62 7.23 -8.98
C ASN A 110 -17.60 6.29 -7.76
N ILE A 111 -16.46 5.70 -7.46
CA ILE A 111 -16.31 4.73 -6.34
C ILE A 111 -15.56 5.31 -5.15
N ALA A 112 -14.98 6.51 -5.27
CA ALA A 112 -14.11 7.12 -4.27
C ALA A 112 -14.76 7.19 -2.88
N ASP A 113 -16.02 7.61 -2.79
CA ASP A 113 -16.75 7.68 -1.52
C ASP A 113 -16.98 6.29 -0.91
N THR A 114 -17.31 5.30 -1.74
CA THR A 114 -17.50 3.89 -1.30
C THR A 114 -16.19 3.33 -0.77
N VAL A 115 -15.08 3.56 -1.48
CA VAL A 115 -13.74 3.13 -1.10
C VAL A 115 -13.31 3.80 0.22
N SER A 116 -13.49 5.11 0.32
CA SER A 116 -13.18 5.87 1.54
C SER A 116 -13.97 5.35 2.76
N HIS A 117 -15.26 5.12 2.58
CA HIS A 117 -16.13 4.59 3.65
C HIS A 117 -15.74 3.16 4.06
N PHE A 118 -15.29 2.34 3.10
CA PHE A 118 -14.88 0.96 3.38
C PHE A 118 -13.64 0.88 4.29
N VAL A 119 -12.72 1.84 4.18
CA VAL A 119 -11.47 1.89 4.95
C VAL A 119 -11.51 2.86 6.14
N ASP A 120 -12.64 3.52 6.36
CA ASP A 120 -12.75 4.53 7.41
C ASP A 120 -12.48 3.94 8.81
N GLY A 121 -11.58 4.60 9.53
CA GLY A 121 -11.22 4.25 10.91
C GLY A 121 -10.43 2.95 11.08
N VAL A 122 -9.99 2.28 10.01
CA VAL A 122 -9.27 1.01 10.09
C VAL A 122 -7.91 1.05 9.39
N THR A 123 -6.99 0.25 9.89
CA THR A 123 -5.67 0.05 9.30
C THR A 123 -5.79 -0.70 7.97
N VAL A 124 -4.98 -0.31 6.98
CA VAL A 124 -4.97 -0.96 5.66
C VAL A 124 -3.65 -1.70 5.42
N TYR A 125 -3.76 -2.90 4.85
CA TYR A 125 -2.64 -3.74 4.42
C TYR A 125 -2.74 -4.07 2.93
N ALA A 126 -1.57 -4.17 2.27
CA ALA A 126 -1.43 -4.81 0.97
C ALA A 126 -0.21 -5.72 0.95
N HIS A 127 -0.19 -6.68 0.02
CA HIS A 127 1.00 -7.50 -0.18
C HIS A 127 1.92 -6.82 -1.21
N ASN A 128 3.08 -6.30 -0.77
CA ASN A 128 3.91 -5.34 -1.50
C ASN A 128 3.30 -3.93 -1.56
N ALA A 129 2.84 -3.43 -0.44
CA ALA A 129 2.12 -2.17 -0.24
C ALA A 129 2.71 -0.92 -0.94
N ALA A 130 3.99 -0.94 -1.33
CA ALA A 130 4.58 0.13 -2.11
C ALA A 130 3.96 0.27 -3.51
N PHE A 131 3.43 -0.81 -4.08
CA PHE A 131 2.69 -0.80 -5.34
C PHE A 131 1.30 -0.21 -5.11
N ASP A 132 0.50 -0.81 -4.25
CA ASP A 132 -0.90 -0.44 -4.03
C ASP A 132 -1.07 0.98 -3.51
N SER A 133 -0.25 1.40 -2.54
CA SER A 133 -0.26 2.77 -2.03
C SER A 133 0.14 3.81 -3.09
N ARG A 134 1.01 3.44 -4.04
CA ARG A 134 1.37 4.29 -5.17
C ARG A 134 0.21 4.38 -6.17
N VAL A 135 -0.42 3.24 -6.50
CA VAL A 135 -1.60 3.20 -7.39
C VAL A 135 -2.69 4.10 -6.81
N TRP A 136 -3.03 3.90 -5.56
CA TRP A 136 -4.09 4.65 -4.88
C TRP A 136 -3.80 6.15 -4.84
N ARG A 137 -2.59 6.53 -4.43
CA ARG A 137 -2.18 7.94 -4.42
C ARG A 137 -2.27 8.59 -5.82
N GLN A 138 -1.83 7.88 -6.87
CA GLN A 138 -1.89 8.40 -8.23
C GLN A 138 -3.33 8.54 -8.75
N LEU A 139 -4.24 7.66 -8.32
CA LEU A 139 -5.68 7.82 -8.58
C LEU A 139 -6.21 9.08 -7.89
N ASP A 140 -5.93 9.25 -6.60
CA ASP A 140 -6.36 10.44 -5.85
C ASP A 140 -5.80 11.73 -6.46
N GLU A 141 -4.51 11.76 -6.79
CA GLU A 141 -3.86 12.91 -7.45
C GLU A 141 -4.49 13.24 -8.81
N HIS A 142 -4.79 12.22 -9.64
CA HIS A 142 -5.35 12.41 -10.97
C HIS A 142 -6.81 12.86 -10.95
N PHE A 143 -7.60 12.29 -10.05
CA PHE A 143 -9.04 12.55 -9.99
C PHE A 143 -9.44 13.63 -8.97
N GLY A 144 -8.47 14.16 -8.21
CA GLY A 144 -8.73 15.18 -7.19
C GLY A 144 -9.50 14.63 -5.99
N THR A 145 -9.37 13.34 -5.68
CA THR A 145 -9.95 12.69 -4.51
C THR A 145 -8.93 12.61 -3.35
N THR A 146 -9.37 12.24 -2.15
CA THR A 146 -8.51 12.11 -0.97
C THR A 146 -8.98 10.90 -0.17
N THR A 147 -8.73 9.73 -0.71
CA THR A 147 -9.26 8.47 -0.17
C THR A 147 -8.18 7.54 0.37
N LEU A 148 -6.89 7.81 0.06
CA LEU A 148 -5.76 6.99 0.53
C LEU A 148 -5.67 7.04 2.07
N PRO A 149 -5.84 5.91 2.75
CA PRO A 149 -5.80 5.87 4.21
C PRO A 149 -4.38 5.95 4.76
N ALA A 150 -4.28 6.38 6.01
CA ALA A 150 -3.07 6.28 6.81
C ALA A 150 -3.47 5.79 8.22
N PRO A 151 -2.78 4.77 8.76
CA PRO A 151 -1.58 4.10 8.24
C PRO A 151 -1.88 3.05 7.14
N PHE A 152 -0.85 2.73 6.33
CA PHE A 152 -0.87 1.73 5.28
C PHE A 152 0.32 0.78 5.45
N PHE A 153 0.09 -0.51 5.64
CA PHE A 153 1.14 -1.48 5.98
C PHE A 153 1.33 -2.55 4.91
N CYS A 154 2.48 -3.23 4.98
CA CYS A 154 2.91 -4.22 4.01
C CYS A 154 2.98 -5.62 4.65
N SER A 155 2.09 -6.52 4.25
CA SER A 155 2.09 -7.91 4.72
C SER A 155 3.36 -8.67 4.30
N TYR A 156 3.93 -8.39 3.11
CA TYR A 156 5.23 -8.92 2.67
C TYR A 156 6.35 -8.59 3.68
N ARG A 157 6.51 -7.32 4.07
CA ARG A 157 7.56 -6.87 5.01
C ARG A 157 7.30 -7.35 6.42
N THR A 158 6.04 -7.39 6.83
CA THR A 158 5.64 -7.91 8.13
C THR A 158 5.92 -9.41 8.24
N ALA A 159 5.65 -10.17 7.17
CA ALA A 159 5.98 -11.60 7.09
C ALA A 159 7.51 -11.84 7.16
N GLN A 160 8.32 -11.00 6.50
CA GLN A 160 9.78 -11.10 6.63
C GLN A 160 10.26 -10.99 8.08
N ARG A 161 9.56 -10.21 8.89
CA ARG A 161 9.91 -10.01 10.30
C ARG A 161 9.41 -11.15 11.20
N LEU A 162 8.19 -11.63 10.97
CA LEU A 162 7.50 -12.57 11.88
C LEU A 162 7.59 -14.04 11.44
N ILE A 163 7.95 -14.31 10.19
CA ILE A 163 8.12 -15.65 9.62
C ILE A 163 9.49 -15.71 8.91
N PRO A 164 10.60 -15.66 9.63
CA PRO A 164 11.93 -15.73 9.00
C PRO A 164 12.16 -17.12 8.36
N GLY A 165 13.01 -17.17 7.31
CA GLY A 165 13.47 -18.43 6.73
C GLY A 165 12.63 -18.97 5.57
N LEU A 166 11.61 -18.25 5.07
CA LEU A 166 10.93 -18.62 3.84
C LEU A 166 11.87 -18.46 2.62
N PRO A 167 11.73 -19.29 1.58
CA PRO A 167 12.58 -19.23 0.37
C PRO A 167 12.40 -17.91 -0.38
N ASN A 168 11.24 -17.30 -0.30
CA ASN A 168 10.91 -15.95 -0.72
C ASN A 168 9.64 -15.48 0.02
N TYR A 169 9.26 -14.21 -0.18
CA TYR A 169 8.08 -13.62 0.48
C TYR A 169 7.01 -13.18 -0.52
N LYS A 170 6.98 -13.75 -1.73
CA LYS A 170 5.88 -13.55 -2.68
C LYS A 170 4.56 -14.03 -2.08
N LEU A 171 3.45 -13.46 -2.50
CA LEU A 171 2.12 -13.77 -1.99
C LEU A 171 1.82 -15.28 -1.90
N PRO A 172 2.04 -16.10 -2.94
CA PRO A 172 1.77 -17.54 -2.85
C PRO A 172 2.61 -18.26 -1.78
N THR A 173 3.88 -17.88 -1.63
CA THR A 173 4.78 -18.51 -0.66
C THR A 173 4.38 -18.19 0.77
N VAL A 174 4.08 -16.91 1.06
CA VAL A 174 3.66 -16.50 2.41
C VAL A 174 2.29 -17.05 2.73
N LEU A 175 1.37 -17.04 1.77
CA LEU A 175 0.03 -17.62 1.93
C LEU A 175 0.10 -19.10 2.28
N HIS A 176 0.91 -19.87 1.57
CA HIS A 176 1.06 -21.31 1.88
C HIS A 176 1.57 -21.55 3.30
N ALA A 177 2.45 -20.70 3.79
CA ALA A 177 2.95 -20.77 5.18
C ALA A 177 1.93 -20.33 6.23
N CYS A 178 0.94 -19.50 5.85
CA CYS A 178 -0.08 -18.95 6.75
C CYS A 178 -1.41 -19.68 6.66
N ALA A 179 -1.83 -20.06 5.46
CA ALA A 179 -3.13 -20.67 5.16
C ALA A 179 -2.98 -21.74 4.05
N PRO A 180 -2.36 -22.90 4.34
CA PRO A 180 -1.98 -23.89 3.32
C PRO A 180 -3.16 -24.50 2.54
N ASN A 181 -4.35 -24.44 3.09
CA ASN A 181 -5.56 -24.99 2.47
C ASN A 181 -6.30 -23.99 1.57
N TYR A 182 -5.88 -22.73 1.53
CA TYR A 182 -6.52 -21.73 0.68
C TYR A 182 -6.09 -21.90 -0.79
N GLN A 183 -7.08 -21.87 -1.70
CA GLN A 183 -6.86 -21.99 -3.14
C GLN A 183 -6.70 -20.60 -3.74
N LEU A 184 -5.45 -20.19 -4.00
CA LEU A 184 -5.13 -18.89 -4.58
C LEU A 184 -5.38 -18.90 -6.10
N ASN A 185 -6.19 -17.95 -6.56
CA ASN A 185 -6.28 -17.60 -7.98
C ASN A 185 -5.46 -16.30 -8.21
N HIS A 186 -4.14 -16.47 -8.30
CA HIS A 186 -3.20 -15.35 -8.32
C HIS A 186 -3.40 -14.43 -9.53
N HIS A 187 -3.18 -13.13 -9.33
CA HIS A 187 -3.48 -12.05 -10.26
C HIS A 187 -4.98 -11.83 -10.52
N ARG A 188 -5.79 -12.13 -9.53
CA ARG A 188 -7.16 -11.71 -9.39
C ARG A 188 -7.25 -10.89 -8.11
N ALA A 189 -7.53 -9.59 -8.22
CA ALA A 189 -7.48 -8.70 -7.06
C ALA A 189 -8.31 -9.19 -5.87
N ASP A 190 -9.48 -9.79 -6.12
CA ASP A 190 -10.34 -10.37 -5.07
C ASP A 190 -9.65 -11.52 -4.33
N SER A 191 -8.99 -12.43 -5.05
CA SER A 191 -8.25 -13.55 -4.47
C SER A 191 -6.98 -13.08 -3.76
N ASP A 192 -6.25 -12.13 -4.34
CA ASP A 192 -4.99 -11.62 -3.79
C ASP A 192 -5.23 -10.77 -2.54
N ALA A 193 -6.30 -9.96 -2.50
CA ALA A 193 -6.73 -9.23 -1.31
C ALA A 193 -7.16 -10.19 -0.17
N GLU A 194 -7.92 -11.27 -0.49
CA GLU A 194 -8.29 -12.27 0.50
C GLU A 194 -7.07 -13.04 1.02
N ALA A 195 -6.15 -13.41 0.15
CA ALA A 195 -4.87 -14.01 0.54
C ALA A 195 -4.06 -13.08 1.46
N CYS A 196 -4.00 -11.79 1.14
CA CYS A 196 -3.38 -10.79 2.02
C CYS A 196 -4.07 -10.73 3.39
N ALA A 197 -5.40 -10.77 3.44
CA ALA A 197 -6.17 -10.78 4.68
C ALA A 197 -5.83 -12.00 5.56
N LEU A 198 -5.82 -13.21 4.98
CA LEU A 198 -5.46 -14.45 5.69
C LEU A 198 -4.02 -14.41 6.23
N ILE A 199 -3.09 -13.88 5.43
CA ILE A 199 -1.70 -13.67 5.87
C ILE A 199 -1.68 -12.74 7.10
N VAL A 200 -2.36 -11.59 7.04
CA VAL A 200 -2.37 -10.63 8.16
C VAL A 200 -2.98 -11.25 9.43
N CYS A 201 -4.07 -12.01 9.34
CA CYS A 201 -4.64 -12.73 10.47
C CYS A 201 -3.61 -13.64 11.15
N GLU A 202 -2.85 -14.42 10.37
CA GLU A 202 -1.82 -15.30 10.92
C GLU A 202 -0.64 -14.51 11.51
N LEU A 203 -0.24 -13.39 10.88
CA LEU A 203 0.80 -12.51 11.42
C LEU A 203 0.38 -11.88 12.76
N GLN A 204 -0.89 -11.50 12.91
CA GLN A 204 -1.47 -11.03 14.17
C GLN A 204 -1.40 -12.12 15.26
N ARG A 205 -1.83 -13.35 14.93
CA ARG A 205 -1.76 -14.50 15.84
C ARG A 205 -0.34 -14.78 16.32
N ARG A 206 0.67 -14.73 15.41
CA ARG A 206 2.09 -14.92 15.77
C ARG A 206 2.64 -13.79 16.62
N ALA A 207 2.26 -12.54 16.33
CA ALA A 207 2.70 -11.40 17.12
C ALA A 207 2.16 -11.42 18.56
N GLN A 208 0.99 -12.03 18.80
CA GLN A 208 0.42 -12.20 20.12
C GLN A 208 1.05 -13.37 20.90
N ALA A 209 1.66 -14.34 20.21
CA ALA A 209 2.30 -15.51 20.80
C ALA A 209 3.80 -15.30 21.10
N SER A 210 4.37 -14.16 20.72
CA SER A 210 5.79 -13.81 20.87
C SER A 210 6.04 -12.91 22.07
#